data_0b04db998216e44d041d00a275e5f193
#
_entry.id   0b04db998216e44d041d00a275e5f193
#
_cell.length_a   1.000
_cell.length_b   1.000
_cell.length_c   1.000
_cell.angle_alpha   90.00
_cell.angle_beta   90.00
_cell.angle_gamma   90.00
#
_symmetry.space_group_name_H-M   'P 1'
#
loop_
_entity.id
_entity.type
_entity.pdbx_description
1 polymer ?
#
loop_
_entity_poly.entity_id
_entity_poly.type
_entity_poly.pdbx_seq_one_letter_code
_entity_poly.pdbx_strand_id
1 'polypeptide(L)'
;SSETAQTKREIEQIIQETKEIQSELLLWENEKEPEPDRPEEVLKNREALAKRNIPYQEFYKLLEFDPSVSDEVCSHLEESLLKMGILDALVVDEAYRDIVLSMDEGGCDRYLFTTQKRAEHSLLDLLSFASDDDIFMNQRLVSILGSISWEELNENAQAAINSNGVYKLGPIVGTITKTYTAQYIGVKARERNRCQKIEECKAMLADLEIQRVLLEE
;
A
#
# COMPACT_ATOMS: atom_id res chain seq x y z
N SER A 1 -29.24 34.25 19.88
CA SER A 1 -28.88 34.86 18.60
C SER A 1 -28.40 33.80 17.59
N SER A 2 -28.37 34.11 16.33
CA SER A 2 -27.86 33.23 15.28
C SER A 2 -26.37 32.96 15.43
N GLU A 3 -25.58 33.92 15.92
CA GLU A 3 -24.14 33.74 16.18
C GLU A 3 -23.90 32.74 17.32
N THR A 4 -24.68 32.78 18.38
CA THR A 4 -24.58 31.85 19.51
C THR A 4 -24.93 30.43 19.05
N ALA A 5 -25.97 30.29 18.24
CA ALA A 5 -26.37 28.98 17.69
C ALA A 5 -25.31 28.44 16.72
N GLN A 6 -24.68 29.32 15.92
CA GLN A 6 -23.58 28.97 15.01
C GLN A 6 -22.37 28.46 15.79
N THR A 7 -21.94 29.21 16.81
CA THR A 7 -20.82 28.80 17.68
C THR A 7 -21.08 27.48 18.37
N LYS A 8 -22.28 27.26 18.86
CA LYS A 8 -22.66 26.00 19.51
C LYS A 8 -22.55 24.82 18.55
N ARG A 9 -22.97 24.98 17.29
CA ARG A 9 -22.84 23.94 16.26
C ARG A 9 -21.39 23.66 15.93
N GLU A 10 -20.56 24.69 15.83
CA GLU A 10 -19.11 24.54 15.58
C GLU A 10 -18.43 23.77 16.72
N ILE A 11 -18.78 24.06 17.97
CA ILE A 11 -18.26 23.32 19.13
C ILE A 11 -18.69 21.84 19.08
N GLU A 12 -19.95 21.57 18.78
CA GLU A 12 -20.47 20.20 18.67
C GLU A 12 -19.74 19.41 17.57
N GLN A 13 -19.45 20.07 16.43
CA GLN A 13 -18.69 19.46 15.33
C GLN A 13 -17.25 19.14 15.76
N ILE A 14 -16.59 20.05 16.47
CA ILE A 14 -15.23 19.82 16.98
C ILE A 14 -15.21 18.65 17.97
N ILE A 15 -16.20 18.56 18.85
CA ILE A 15 -16.32 17.44 19.80
C ILE A 15 -16.46 16.11 19.05
N GLN A 16 -17.26 16.08 17.99
CA GLN A 16 -17.45 14.88 17.19
C GLN A 16 -16.17 14.48 16.44
N GLU A 17 -15.49 15.42 15.80
CA GLU A 17 -14.20 15.20 15.13
C GLU A 17 -13.14 14.70 16.12
N THR A 18 -13.10 15.29 17.33
CA THR A 18 -12.20 14.86 18.40
C THR A 18 -12.40 13.39 18.77
N LYS A 19 -13.64 12.95 18.91
CA LYS A 19 -13.97 11.56 19.22
C LYS A 19 -13.51 10.61 18.11
N GLU A 20 -13.72 11.00 16.86
CA GLU A 20 -13.31 10.20 15.70
C GLU A 20 -11.80 10.04 15.65
N ILE A 21 -11.04 11.13 15.86
CA ILE A 21 -9.58 11.08 15.86
C ILE A 21 -9.03 10.33 17.07
N GLN A 22 -9.65 10.47 18.25
CA GLN A 22 -9.28 9.68 19.42
C GLN A 22 -9.45 8.17 19.17
N SER A 23 -10.54 7.79 18.51
CA SER A 23 -10.78 6.39 18.13
C SER A 23 -9.74 5.89 17.13
N GLU A 24 -9.40 6.70 16.14
CA GLU A 24 -8.36 6.38 15.15
C GLU A 24 -6.99 6.24 15.83
N LEU A 25 -6.63 7.18 16.72
CA LEU A 25 -5.37 7.11 17.48
C LEU A 25 -5.27 5.82 18.28
N LEU A 26 -6.35 5.43 18.94
CA LEU A 26 -6.38 4.18 19.70
C LEU A 26 -6.13 2.95 18.82
N LEU A 27 -6.70 2.92 17.60
CA LEU A 27 -6.46 1.84 16.65
C LEU A 27 -4.98 1.78 16.25
N TRP A 28 -4.34 2.92 15.96
CA TRP A 28 -2.91 2.96 15.63
C TRP A 28 -2.03 2.56 16.80
N GLU A 29 -2.36 2.98 18.01
CA GLU A 29 -1.64 2.60 19.23
C GLU A 29 -1.79 1.10 19.54
N ASN A 30 -2.90 0.47 19.15
CA ASN A 30 -3.13 -0.96 19.26
C ASN A 30 -2.62 -1.74 18.04
N GLU A 31 -1.57 -1.22 17.39
CA GLU A 31 -0.84 -1.90 16.33
C GLU A 31 -1.65 -2.16 15.06
N LYS A 32 -2.58 -1.27 14.72
CA LYS A 32 -3.21 -1.31 13.40
C LYS A 32 -2.13 -1.22 12.31
N GLU A 33 -2.18 -2.16 11.34
CA GLU A 33 -1.26 -2.17 10.22
C GLU A 33 -1.63 -1.09 9.20
N PRO A 34 -0.67 -0.28 8.74
CA PRO A 34 -0.95 0.66 7.66
C PRO A 34 -1.20 -0.08 6.34
N GLU A 35 -2.22 0.35 5.63
CA GLU A 35 -2.63 -0.22 4.35
C GLU A 35 -2.74 0.89 3.30
N PRO A 36 -2.44 0.59 2.02
CA PRO A 36 -2.73 1.54 0.94
C PRO A 36 -4.22 1.88 0.88
N ASP A 37 -4.54 3.09 0.43
CA ASP A 37 -5.91 3.48 0.20
C ASP A 37 -6.54 2.62 -0.88
N ARG A 38 -7.73 2.08 -0.61
CA ARG A 38 -8.45 1.21 -1.54
C ARG A 38 -9.84 1.76 -1.81
N PRO A 39 -10.25 1.86 -3.09
CA PRO A 39 -11.62 2.18 -3.43
C PRO A 39 -12.59 1.13 -2.87
N GLU A 40 -13.84 1.52 -2.68
CA GLU A 40 -14.87 0.62 -2.13
C GLU A 40 -15.04 -0.66 -2.98
N GLU A 41 -14.92 -0.54 -4.30
CA GLU A 41 -15.04 -1.67 -5.23
C GLU A 41 -13.97 -2.73 -4.98
N VAL A 42 -12.75 -2.29 -4.66
CA VAL A 42 -11.63 -3.20 -4.32
C VAL A 42 -11.91 -3.92 -3.00
N LEU A 43 -12.39 -3.19 -1.99
CA LEU A 43 -12.76 -3.78 -0.70
C LEU A 43 -13.86 -4.84 -0.85
N LYS A 44 -14.89 -4.55 -1.64
CA LYS A 44 -15.97 -5.50 -1.94
C LYS A 44 -15.45 -6.75 -2.64
N ASN A 45 -14.52 -6.57 -3.59
CA ASN A 45 -13.93 -7.71 -4.29
C ASN A 45 -13.17 -8.62 -3.32
N ARG A 46 -12.39 -8.05 -2.41
CA ARG A 46 -11.62 -8.83 -1.44
C ARG A 46 -12.51 -9.54 -0.43
N GLU A 47 -13.62 -8.93 -0.04
CA GLU A 47 -14.65 -9.62 0.76
C GLU A 47 -15.26 -10.80 -0.01
N ALA A 48 -15.55 -10.64 -1.29
CA ALA A 48 -16.10 -11.69 -2.14
C ALA A 48 -15.11 -12.86 -2.29
N LEU A 49 -13.83 -12.57 -2.47
CA LEU A 49 -12.77 -13.60 -2.51
C LEU A 49 -12.74 -14.39 -1.20
N ALA A 50 -12.78 -13.71 -0.06
CA ALA A 50 -12.79 -14.36 1.25
C ALA A 50 -14.02 -15.25 1.45
N LYS A 51 -15.20 -14.79 1.04
CA LYS A 51 -16.44 -15.57 1.12
C LYS A 51 -16.40 -16.84 0.26
N ARG A 52 -15.71 -16.78 -0.87
CA ARG A 52 -15.54 -17.93 -1.76
C ARG A 52 -14.37 -18.84 -1.37
N ASN A 53 -13.69 -18.52 -0.27
CA ASN A 53 -12.49 -19.24 0.17
C ASN A 53 -11.38 -19.27 -0.89
N ILE A 54 -11.23 -18.21 -1.66
CA ILE A 54 -10.15 -18.06 -2.62
C ILE A 54 -8.97 -17.39 -1.90
N PRO A 55 -7.85 -18.10 -1.70
CA PRO A 55 -6.69 -17.54 -1.01
C PRO A 55 -6.05 -16.41 -1.83
N TYR A 56 -5.70 -15.32 -1.17
CA TYR A 56 -4.95 -14.23 -1.77
C TYR A 56 -4.04 -13.57 -0.72
N GLN A 57 -2.99 -12.92 -1.19
CA GLN A 57 -2.13 -12.09 -0.35
C GLN A 57 -1.80 -10.81 -1.11
N GLU A 58 -1.77 -9.71 -0.41
CA GLU A 58 -1.31 -8.44 -0.95
C GLU A 58 0.20 -8.51 -1.18
N PHE A 59 0.63 -8.11 -2.38
CA PHE A 59 2.03 -8.26 -2.79
C PHE A 59 3.01 -7.62 -1.80
N TYR A 60 2.76 -6.39 -1.38
CA TYR A 60 3.68 -5.66 -0.49
C TYR A 60 3.90 -6.36 0.86
N LYS A 61 2.89 -7.08 1.37
CA LYS A 61 2.98 -7.78 2.66
C LYS A 61 3.92 -8.99 2.62
N LEU A 62 4.18 -9.49 1.45
CA LEU A 62 5.00 -10.69 1.24
C LEU A 62 6.49 -10.38 1.12
N LEU A 63 6.86 -9.11 1.11
CA LEU A 63 8.18 -8.64 0.76
C LEU A 63 8.90 -7.93 1.91
N GLU A 64 10.22 -7.98 1.84
CA GLU A 64 11.14 -7.21 2.68
C GLU A 64 12.22 -6.62 1.77
N PHE A 65 12.73 -5.43 2.07
CA PHE A 65 13.88 -4.89 1.35
C PHE A 65 15.16 -5.59 1.79
N ASP A 66 16.05 -5.83 0.84
CA ASP A 66 17.40 -6.27 1.18
C ASP A 66 18.08 -5.18 2.02
N PRO A 67 18.75 -5.52 3.14
CA PRO A 67 19.36 -4.53 4.02
C PRO A 67 20.43 -3.66 3.37
N SER A 68 21.02 -4.11 2.25
CA SER A 68 22.04 -3.35 1.51
C SER A 68 21.47 -2.23 0.66
N VAL A 69 20.14 -2.20 0.45
CA VAL A 69 19.49 -1.19 -0.39
C VAL A 69 19.29 0.08 0.44
N SER A 70 19.68 1.24 -0.12
CA SER A 70 19.52 2.53 0.55
C SER A 70 18.05 2.90 0.73
N ASP A 71 17.74 3.71 1.75
CA ASP A 71 16.38 4.19 2.00
C ASP A 71 15.82 4.97 0.80
N GLU A 72 16.65 5.73 0.10
CA GLU A 72 16.24 6.46 -1.10
C GLU A 72 15.80 5.51 -2.21
N VAL A 73 16.57 4.47 -2.49
CA VAL A 73 16.23 3.46 -3.51
C VAL A 73 15.00 2.66 -3.08
N CYS A 74 14.87 2.31 -1.81
CA CYS A 74 13.66 1.67 -1.27
C CYS A 74 12.42 2.50 -1.57
N SER A 75 12.49 3.80 -1.32
CA SER A 75 11.37 4.72 -1.56
C SER A 75 11.05 4.88 -3.04
N HIS A 76 12.07 4.99 -3.89
CA HIS A 76 11.88 5.07 -5.34
C HIS A 76 11.24 3.79 -5.90
N LEU A 77 11.69 2.63 -5.42
CA LEU A 77 11.15 1.35 -5.83
C LEU A 77 9.69 1.19 -5.40
N GLU A 78 9.39 1.49 -4.14
CA GLU A 78 8.02 1.37 -3.65
C GLU A 78 7.07 2.33 -4.36
N GLU A 79 7.46 3.58 -4.57
CA GLU A 79 6.65 4.55 -5.32
C GLU A 79 6.41 4.09 -6.76
N SER A 80 7.44 3.54 -7.41
CA SER A 80 7.31 2.98 -8.76
C SER A 80 6.30 1.84 -8.80
N LEU A 81 6.38 0.90 -7.87
CA LEU A 81 5.42 -0.20 -7.76
C LEU A 81 4.00 0.31 -7.51
N LEU A 82 3.85 1.35 -6.68
CA LEU A 82 2.57 1.99 -6.44
C LEU A 82 1.99 2.59 -7.72
N LYS A 83 2.79 3.35 -8.47
CA LYS A 83 2.37 3.99 -9.73
C LYS A 83 2.05 2.96 -10.82
N MET A 84 2.75 1.83 -10.83
CA MET A 84 2.49 0.72 -11.75
C MET A 84 1.22 -0.07 -11.39
N GLY A 85 0.66 0.13 -10.20
CA GLY A 85 -0.48 -0.62 -9.70
C GLY A 85 -0.13 -2.03 -9.21
N ILE A 86 1.15 -2.29 -8.95
CA ILE A 86 1.64 -3.62 -8.52
C ILE A 86 1.70 -3.72 -7.00
N LEU A 87 1.98 -2.64 -6.29
CA LEU A 87 2.26 -2.65 -4.85
C LEU A 87 1.18 -3.39 -4.04
N ASP A 88 -0.08 -3.07 -4.27
CA ASP A 88 -1.22 -3.65 -3.55
C ASP A 88 -2.01 -4.66 -4.40
N ALA A 89 -1.41 -5.15 -5.48
CA ALA A 89 -2.01 -6.21 -6.28
C ALA A 89 -2.01 -7.52 -5.49
N LEU A 90 -2.93 -8.41 -5.81
CA LEU A 90 -3.11 -9.68 -5.11
C LEU A 90 -2.34 -10.81 -5.80
N VAL A 91 -1.53 -11.51 -5.03
CA VAL A 91 -0.90 -12.74 -5.48
C VAL A 91 -1.89 -13.88 -5.27
N VAL A 92 -2.28 -14.53 -6.36
CA VAL A 92 -3.29 -15.59 -6.40
C VAL A 92 -2.75 -16.76 -7.20
N ASP A 93 -3.11 -17.97 -6.78
CA ASP A 93 -2.76 -19.19 -7.51
C ASP A 93 -3.40 -19.19 -8.89
N GLU A 94 -2.64 -19.63 -9.90
CA GLU A 94 -3.09 -19.73 -11.29
C GLU A 94 -4.38 -20.56 -11.44
N ALA A 95 -4.61 -21.53 -10.55
CA ALA A 95 -5.83 -22.33 -10.54
C ALA A 95 -7.11 -21.51 -10.38
N TYR A 96 -7.02 -20.32 -9.78
CA TYR A 96 -8.16 -19.42 -9.56
C TYR A 96 -8.30 -18.32 -10.60
N ARG A 97 -7.43 -18.31 -11.61
CA ARG A 97 -7.37 -17.23 -12.61
C ARG A 97 -8.73 -16.94 -13.24
N ASP A 98 -9.36 -17.95 -13.79
CA ASP A 98 -10.63 -17.78 -14.50
C ASP A 98 -11.76 -17.32 -13.58
N ILE A 99 -11.77 -17.83 -12.35
CA ILE A 99 -12.78 -17.47 -11.34
C ILE A 99 -12.64 -16.00 -10.97
N VAL A 100 -11.43 -15.55 -10.59
CA VAL A 100 -11.22 -14.16 -10.10
C VAL A 100 -11.43 -13.13 -11.20
N LEU A 101 -11.20 -13.49 -12.46
CA LEU A 101 -11.37 -12.59 -13.59
C LEU A 101 -12.82 -12.51 -14.09
N SER A 102 -13.70 -13.40 -13.62
CA SER A 102 -15.09 -13.48 -14.08
C SER A 102 -16.13 -13.38 -12.97
N MET A 103 -15.74 -12.98 -11.76
CA MET A 103 -16.68 -12.85 -10.65
C MET A 103 -17.68 -11.71 -10.91
N ASP A 104 -18.97 -11.99 -10.71
CA ASP A 104 -20.05 -10.99 -10.83
C ASP A 104 -20.17 -10.12 -9.58
N GLU A 105 -19.94 -10.71 -8.41
CA GLU A 105 -19.89 -9.96 -7.15
C GLU A 105 -18.48 -9.41 -6.90
N GLY A 106 -18.40 -8.26 -6.23
CA GLY A 106 -17.15 -7.57 -5.99
C GLY A 106 -16.94 -6.43 -6.98
N GLY A 107 -15.72 -6.04 -7.17
CA GLY A 107 -15.36 -4.91 -8.02
C GLY A 107 -14.08 -5.15 -8.82
N CYS A 108 -13.43 -4.07 -9.19
CA CYS A 108 -12.18 -4.14 -9.92
C CYS A 108 -11.00 -4.33 -8.95
N ASP A 109 -10.09 -5.23 -9.30
CA ASP A 109 -8.86 -5.45 -8.56
C ASP A 109 -7.74 -5.82 -9.54
N ARG A 110 -6.54 -6.00 -9.03
CA ARG A 110 -5.38 -6.39 -9.82
C ARG A 110 -4.81 -7.67 -9.27
N TYR A 111 -4.44 -8.57 -10.16
CA TYR A 111 -3.93 -9.89 -9.78
C TYR A 111 -2.54 -10.10 -10.37
N LEU A 112 -1.67 -10.72 -9.60
CA LEU A 112 -0.35 -11.15 -10.02
C LEU A 112 -0.33 -12.67 -10.10
N PHE A 113 -0.07 -13.17 -11.29
CA PHE A 113 0.10 -14.59 -11.54
C PHE A 113 1.54 -14.89 -11.91
N THR A 114 1.94 -16.15 -11.78
CA THR A 114 3.27 -16.58 -12.22
C THR A 114 3.44 -16.39 -13.73
N THR A 115 4.67 -16.15 -14.16
CA THR A 115 5.01 -15.91 -15.55
C THR A 115 6.29 -16.64 -15.93
N GLN A 116 6.45 -16.95 -17.21
CA GLN A 116 7.65 -17.57 -17.76
C GLN A 116 8.77 -16.56 -18.05
N LYS A 117 8.47 -15.29 -18.04
CA LYS A 117 9.46 -14.24 -18.32
C LYS A 117 10.44 -14.10 -17.18
N ARG A 118 11.72 -13.91 -17.53
CA ARG A 118 12.81 -13.75 -16.57
C ARG A 118 13.76 -12.65 -17.07
N ALA A 119 13.98 -11.65 -16.25
CA ALA A 119 14.98 -10.63 -16.51
C ALA A 119 16.34 -11.11 -15.99
N GLU A 120 17.42 -10.68 -16.63
CA GLU A 120 18.78 -10.96 -16.19
C GLU A 120 19.05 -10.32 -14.83
N HIS A 121 18.70 -9.03 -14.70
CA HIS A 121 18.69 -8.30 -13.43
C HIS A 121 17.26 -7.95 -13.10
N SER A 122 16.78 -8.34 -11.91
CA SER A 122 15.40 -8.21 -11.53
C SER A 122 15.25 -7.67 -10.11
N LEU A 123 14.00 -7.48 -9.68
CA LEU A 123 13.69 -7.07 -8.31
C LEU A 123 14.11 -8.10 -7.26
N LEU A 124 14.48 -9.32 -7.65
CA LEU A 124 15.10 -10.29 -6.74
C LEU A 124 16.43 -9.81 -6.16
N ASP A 125 17.10 -8.86 -6.82
CA ASP A 125 18.33 -8.26 -6.32
C ASP A 125 18.09 -7.28 -5.15
N LEU A 126 16.84 -6.83 -4.96
CA LEU A 126 16.51 -5.76 -4.01
C LEU A 126 15.50 -6.19 -2.95
N LEU A 127 14.72 -7.22 -3.23
CA LEU A 127 13.60 -7.66 -2.39
C LEU A 127 13.77 -9.13 -2.01
N SER A 128 13.46 -9.43 -0.77
CA SER A 128 13.41 -10.77 -0.22
C SER A 128 12.00 -11.05 0.33
N PHE A 129 11.80 -12.26 0.85
CA PHE A 129 10.50 -12.69 1.37
C PHE A 129 10.33 -12.27 2.82
N ALA A 130 9.13 -11.84 3.17
CA ALA A 130 8.78 -11.50 4.55
C ALA A 130 8.80 -12.74 5.46
N SER A 131 8.55 -13.93 4.90
CA SER A 131 8.57 -15.20 5.64
C SER A 131 9.10 -16.32 4.75
N ASP A 132 9.84 -17.24 5.35
CA ASP A 132 10.34 -18.46 4.69
C ASP A 132 9.39 -19.65 4.87
N ASP A 133 8.29 -19.48 5.59
CA ASP A 133 7.40 -20.58 5.98
C ASP A 133 6.54 -21.13 4.83
N ASP A 134 6.18 -20.28 3.87
CA ASP A 134 5.35 -20.67 2.73
C ASP A 134 6.19 -20.82 1.45
N ILE A 135 6.68 -22.03 1.21
CA ILE A 135 7.54 -22.35 0.06
C ILE A 135 6.80 -22.11 -1.27
N PHE A 136 5.53 -22.44 -1.36
CA PHE A 136 4.74 -22.27 -2.59
C PHE A 136 4.54 -20.78 -2.91
N MET A 137 4.24 -19.99 -1.90
CA MET A 137 4.11 -18.54 -2.06
C MET A 137 5.45 -17.93 -2.50
N ASN A 138 6.55 -18.34 -1.87
CA ASN A 138 7.88 -17.82 -2.20
C ASN A 138 8.30 -18.22 -3.63
N GLN A 139 7.92 -19.38 -4.13
CA GLN A 139 8.15 -19.74 -5.53
C GLN A 139 7.37 -18.84 -6.50
N ARG A 140 6.14 -18.48 -6.16
CA ARG A 140 5.36 -17.50 -6.94
C ARG A 140 6.03 -16.13 -6.94
N LEU A 141 6.52 -15.68 -5.79
CA LEU A 141 7.23 -14.41 -5.67
C LEU A 141 8.52 -14.40 -6.49
N VAL A 142 9.27 -15.50 -6.51
CA VAL A 142 10.47 -15.61 -7.38
C VAL A 142 10.09 -15.40 -8.84
N SER A 143 9.01 -16.01 -9.29
CA SER A 143 8.51 -15.84 -10.66
C SER A 143 8.12 -14.38 -10.95
N ILE A 144 7.35 -13.78 -10.06
CA ILE A 144 6.85 -12.41 -10.24
C ILE A 144 7.98 -11.39 -10.17
N LEU A 145 8.80 -11.42 -9.13
CA LEU A 145 9.93 -10.50 -8.95
C LEU A 145 10.97 -10.68 -10.06
N GLY A 146 11.22 -11.92 -10.47
CA GLY A 146 12.17 -12.23 -11.54
C GLY A 146 11.74 -11.74 -12.92
N SER A 147 10.46 -11.42 -13.11
CA SER A 147 9.92 -10.89 -14.36
C SER A 147 10.00 -9.36 -14.48
N ILE A 148 10.28 -8.66 -13.39
CA ILE A 148 10.37 -7.20 -13.36
C ILE A 148 11.85 -6.82 -13.42
N SER A 149 12.25 -6.22 -14.53
CA SER A 149 13.65 -5.83 -14.76
C SER A 149 14.08 -4.71 -13.83
N TRP A 150 15.30 -4.80 -13.33
CA TRP A 150 15.92 -3.76 -12.51
C TRP A 150 17.03 -3.06 -13.30
N GLU A 151 16.99 -1.75 -13.34
CA GLU A 151 17.90 -0.82 -14.03
C GLU A 151 17.74 -0.79 -15.55
N GLU A 152 17.36 -1.88 -16.20
CA GLU A 152 17.26 -1.98 -17.67
C GLU A 152 15.85 -1.73 -18.16
N LEU A 153 15.62 -0.56 -18.77
CA LEU A 153 14.33 -0.13 -19.34
C LEU A 153 14.28 -0.29 -20.85
N ASN A 154 14.77 -1.42 -21.37
CA ASN A 154 14.80 -1.66 -22.81
C ASN A 154 13.39 -2.03 -23.36
N GLU A 155 13.26 -1.99 -24.69
CA GLU A 155 11.99 -2.28 -25.36
C GLU A 155 11.46 -3.70 -25.10
N ASN A 156 12.34 -4.65 -24.83
CA ASN A 156 11.97 -6.04 -24.59
C ASN A 156 11.45 -6.28 -23.18
N ALA A 157 11.69 -5.37 -22.24
CA ALA A 157 11.17 -5.47 -20.89
C ALA A 157 9.69 -5.09 -20.87
N GLN A 158 8.83 -5.99 -20.41
CA GLN A 158 7.41 -5.69 -20.21
C GLN A 158 7.18 -4.87 -18.94
N ALA A 159 7.95 -5.15 -17.90
CA ALA A 159 7.93 -4.41 -16.66
C ALA A 159 9.37 -4.14 -16.23
N ALA A 160 9.67 -2.91 -15.88
CA ALA A 160 11.02 -2.50 -15.47
C ALA A 160 10.96 -1.28 -14.56
N ILE A 161 11.94 -1.16 -13.68
CA ILE A 161 12.10 -0.03 -12.77
C ILE A 161 13.59 0.26 -12.66
N ASN A 162 13.98 1.54 -12.61
CA ASN A 162 15.36 1.90 -12.33
C ASN A 162 15.50 2.67 -11.00
N SER A 163 16.73 2.85 -10.56
CA SER A 163 17.05 3.52 -9.29
C SER A 163 16.64 5.00 -9.27
N ASN A 164 16.52 5.63 -10.43
CA ASN A 164 16.06 7.02 -10.56
C ASN A 164 14.54 7.16 -10.54
N GLY A 165 13.80 6.04 -10.42
CA GLY A 165 12.35 6.07 -10.37
C GLY A 165 11.66 6.23 -11.71
N VAL A 166 12.31 5.81 -12.78
CA VAL A 166 11.64 5.61 -14.06
C VAL A 166 11.11 4.18 -14.08
N TYR A 167 9.86 4.01 -14.46
CA TYR A 167 9.23 2.70 -14.54
C TYR A 167 8.59 2.48 -15.89
N LYS A 168 8.44 1.23 -16.27
CA LYS A 168 7.79 0.80 -17.50
C LYS A 168 6.85 -0.36 -17.21
N LEU A 169 5.65 -0.29 -17.77
CA LEU A 169 4.69 -1.38 -17.73
C LEU A 169 3.96 -1.45 -19.08
N GLY A 170 4.30 -2.47 -19.87
CA GLY A 170 3.84 -2.56 -21.25
C GLY A 170 4.24 -1.31 -22.03
N PRO A 171 3.30 -0.61 -22.69
CA PRO A 171 3.59 0.62 -23.43
C PRO A 171 3.75 1.86 -22.55
N ILE A 172 3.45 1.78 -21.26
CA ILE A 172 3.52 2.92 -20.34
C ILE A 172 4.94 3.08 -19.85
N VAL A 173 5.47 4.30 -19.93
CA VAL A 173 6.71 4.71 -19.27
C VAL A 173 6.38 5.92 -18.40
N GLY A 174 6.74 5.87 -17.13
CA GLY A 174 6.42 6.93 -16.18
C GLY A 174 7.55 7.24 -15.22
N THR A 175 7.35 8.29 -14.45
CA THR A 175 8.32 8.74 -13.45
C THR A 175 7.62 8.96 -12.10
N ILE A 176 8.40 8.87 -11.04
CA ILE A 176 7.93 9.09 -9.66
C ILE A 176 8.09 10.56 -9.25
N THR A 177 7.50 10.93 -8.11
CA THR A 177 7.57 12.29 -7.57
C THR A 177 8.91 12.59 -6.90
N LYS A 178 9.61 11.56 -6.41
CA LYS A 178 10.84 11.64 -5.58
C LYS A 178 10.63 12.29 -4.21
N THR A 179 9.39 12.52 -3.80
CA THR A 179 9.03 13.06 -2.47
C THR A 179 8.43 12.01 -1.55
N TYR A 180 8.18 10.83 -2.08
CA TYR A 180 7.58 9.70 -1.38
C TYR A 180 8.62 9.00 -0.50
N THR A 181 8.19 8.58 0.69
CA THR A 181 8.97 7.72 1.58
C THR A 181 8.30 6.35 1.66
N ALA A 182 9.08 5.27 1.62
CA ALA A 182 8.54 3.91 1.70
C ALA A 182 7.66 3.74 2.96
N GLN A 183 6.46 3.19 2.80
CA GLN A 183 5.42 3.11 3.82
C GLN A 183 4.92 1.69 4.07
N TYR A 184 5.05 0.80 3.10
CA TYR A 184 4.33 -0.49 3.11
C TYR A 184 5.22 -1.72 3.02
N ILE A 185 6.28 -1.68 2.23
CA ILE A 185 7.19 -2.82 2.09
C ILE A 185 8.12 -2.89 3.29
N GLY A 186 8.06 -4.01 4.00
CA GLY A 186 8.92 -4.28 5.14
C GLY A 186 8.39 -3.80 6.49
N VAL A 187 8.75 -4.51 7.53
CA VAL A 187 8.32 -4.23 8.91
C VAL A 187 8.74 -2.83 9.34
N LYS A 188 9.97 -2.42 9.02
CA LYS A 188 10.51 -1.12 9.40
C LYS A 188 9.75 0.04 8.77
N ALA A 189 9.41 -0.05 7.49
CA ALA A 189 8.66 0.98 6.79
C ALA A 189 7.23 1.11 7.35
N ARG A 190 6.56 -0.02 7.58
CA ARG A 190 5.21 -0.04 8.17
C ARG A 190 5.20 0.54 9.58
N GLU A 191 6.19 0.20 10.40
CA GLU A 191 6.32 0.73 11.76
C GLU A 191 6.54 2.25 11.75
N ARG A 192 7.40 2.75 10.88
CA ARG A 192 7.62 4.19 10.70
C ARG A 192 6.34 4.89 10.25
N ASN A 193 5.60 4.31 9.32
CA ASN A 193 4.31 4.83 8.86
C ASN A 193 3.29 4.87 10.01
N ARG A 194 3.19 3.80 10.78
CA ARG A 194 2.31 3.73 11.95
C ARG A 194 2.64 4.83 12.97
N CYS A 195 3.91 5.01 13.30
CA CYS A 195 4.35 6.07 14.22
C CYS A 195 3.99 7.45 13.69
N GLN A 196 4.14 7.68 12.39
CA GLN A 196 3.74 8.94 11.76
C GLN A 196 2.24 9.18 11.87
N LYS A 197 1.41 8.15 11.68
CA LYS A 197 -0.05 8.27 11.87
C LYS A 197 -0.42 8.65 13.29
N ILE A 198 0.27 8.08 14.28
CA ILE A 198 0.08 8.43 15.69
C ILE A 198 0.40 9.90 15.93
N GLU A 199 1.54 10.40 15.42
CA GLU A 199 1.93 11.79 15.57
C GLU A 199 0.96 12.76 14.86
N GLU A 200 0.48 12.38 13.67
CA GLU A 200 -0.54 13.16 12.95
C GLU A 200 -1.84 13.25 13.75
N CYS A 201 -2.32 12.14 14.33
CA CYS A 201 -3.52 12.13 15.18
C CYS A 201 -3.35 13.03 16.39
N LYS A 202 -2.21 12.96 17.08
CA LYS A 202 -1.91 13.79 18.24
C LYS A 202 -1.88 15.28 17.88
N ALA A 203 -1.28 15.63 16.74
CA ALA A 203 -1.23 17.01 16.25
C ALA A 203 -2.64 17.54 15.93
N MET A 204 -3.48 16.73 15.29
CA MET A 204 -4.87 17.09 14.99
C MET A 204 -5.69 17.30 16.26
N LEU A 205 -5.51 16.44 17.27
CA LEU A 205 -6.20 16.56 18.56
C LEU A 205 -5.79 17.85 19.28
N ALA A 206 -4.50 18.20 19.26
CA ALA A 206 -4.01 19.44 19.85
C ALA A 206 -4.62 20.66 19.16
N ASP A 207 -4.70 20.66 17.82
CA ASP A 207 -5.30 21.74 17.05
C ASP A 207 -6.80 21.90 17.34
N LEU A 208 -7.54 20.80 17.40
CA LEU A 208 -8.97 20.80 17.72
C LEU A 208 -9.22 21.35 19.13
N GLU A 209 -8.38 21.02 20.10
CA GLU A 209 -8.48 21.56 21.46
C GLU A 209 -8.28 23.08 21.48
N ILE A 210 -7.31 23.59 20.71
CA ILE A 210 -7.10 25.04 20.58
C ILE A 210 -8.34 25.71 19.97
N GLN A 211 -8.89 25.14 18.89
CA GLN A 211 -10.08 25.67 18.24
C GLN A 211 -11.28 25.69 19.20
N ARG A 212 -11.47 24.62 19.98
CA ARG A 212 -12.56 24.54 20.95
C ARG A 212 -12.44 25.61 22.02
N VAL A 213 -11.26 25.76 22.60
CA VAL A 213 -11.01 26.77 23.65
C VAL A 213 -11.29 28.18 23.13
N LEU A 214 -10.87 28.51 21.91
CA LEU A 214 -11.13 29.80 21.30
C LEU A 214 -12.62 30.07 21.09
N LEU A 215 -13.41 29.09 20.75
CA LEU A 215 -14.85 29.23 20.56
C LEU A 215 -15.60 29.33 21.89
N GLU A 216 -15.10 28.73 22.97
CA GLU A 216 -15.68 28.79 24.32
C GLU A 216 -15.40 30.10 25.06
N GLU A 217 -14.44 30.89 24.59
CA GLU A 217 -14.18 32.23 25.11
C GLU A 217 -15.23 33.22 24.54
#